data_3f29c4d65ca58414930b1d739aeb9fa8
#
_entry.id   3f29c4d65ca58414930b1d739aeb9fa8
#
_cell.length_a   1.000
_cell.length_b   1.000
_cell.length_c   1.000
_cell.angle_alpha   90.00
_cell.angle_beta   90.00
_cell.angle_gamma   90.00
#
_symmetry.space_group_name_H-M   'P 1'
#
loop_
_entity.id
_entity.type
_entity.pdbx_description
1 polymer ?
#
loop_
_entity_poly.entity_id
_entity_poly.type
_entity_poly.pdbx_seq_one_letter_code
_entity_poly.pdbx_strand_id
1 'polypeptide(L)'
;MREGDKPKDVHLILSGWACRYKQLEDGRRQVVSFFLPGDICDLNVFILKEMDHSIGTITSVTIADLTRQFFDEIGAGYPRIATAFWWESLVNAAIQREWTMNLGQRTASERIAHLLCEIFFRLRLAGLTHGEACDFPLTQSDLADATGLSKVHVNRTLQELRSSNLIVLKGKTLVVPDLERLMSAGLFNANYLHMDREGRQLDANE
;
A
#
# COMPACT_ATOMS: atom_id res chain seq x y z
N MET A 1 11.20 12.07 2.46
CA MET A 1 10.37 13.30 2.45
C MET A 1 9.72 13.40 3.81
N ARG A 2 9.68 14.58 4.40
CA ARG A 2 9.11 14.80 5.75
C ARG A 2 7.89 15.68 5.68
N GLU A 3 7.01 15.53 6.65
CA GLU A 3 5.92 16.49 6.87
C GLU A 3 6.49 17.91 7.01
N GLY A 4 5.86 18.89 6.34
CA GLY A 4 6.35 20.28 6.26
C GLY A 4 7.36 20.55 5.13
N ASP A 5 7.95 19.53 4.50
CA ASP A 5 8.82 19.73 3.35
C ASP A 5 8.01 20.28 2.17
N LYS A 6 8.67 21.11 1.32
CA LYS A 6 8.07 21.53 0.05
C LYS A 6 8.33 20.45 -1.00
N PRO A 7 7.27 19.85 -1.56
CA PRO A 7 7.43 18.82 -2.58
C PRO A 7 8.00 19.42 -3.86
N LYS A 8 8.98 18.74 -4.46
CA LYS A 8 9.62 19.15 -5.72
C LYS A 8 9.28 18.21 -6.86
N ASP A 9 9.31 16.92 -6.59
CA ASP A 9 9.10 15.86 -7.55
C ASP A 9 8.17 14.80 -6.97
N VAL A 10 7.48 14.08 -7.84
CA VAL A 10 6.72 12.88 -7.51
C VAL A 10 7.64 11.68 -7.66
N HIS A 11 7.60 10.74 -6.74
CA HIS A 11 8.48 9.58 -6.76
C HIS A 11 7.72 8.33 -7.23
N LEU A 12 8.22 7.66 -8.25
CA LEU A 12 7.81 6.33 -8.66
C LEU A 12 8.76 5.31 -8.01
N ILE A 13 8.23 4.35 -7.28
CA ILE A 13 9.02 3.26 -6.69
C ILE A 13 9.38 2.24 -7.79
N LEU A 14 10.67 2.12 -8.11
CA LEU A 14 11.16 1.13 -9.06
C LEU A 14 11.50 -0.19 -8.38
N SER A 15 12.05 -0.14 -7.17
CA SER A 15 12.34 -1.31 -6.34
C SER A 15 12.37 -0.96 -4.87
N GLY A 16 12.20 -1.97 -4.02
CA GLY A 16 12.14 -1.80 -2.57
C GLY A 16 10.76 -1.37 -2.07
N TRP A 17 10.66 -1.09 -0.78
CA TRP A 17 9.41 -0.75 -0.10
C TRP A 17 9.54 0.55 0.68
N ALA A 18 8.51 1.37 0.64
CA ALA A 18 8.37 2.59 1.43
C ALA A 18 7.00 2.64 2.11
N CYS A 19 6.79 3.61 2.98
CA CYS A 19 5.51 3.85 3.61
C CYS A 19 5.22 5.35 3.74
N ARG A 20 3.94 5.69 3.69
CA ARG A 20 3.41 6.98 4.10
C ARG A 20 3.00 6.90 5.55
N TYR A 21 3.39 7.87 6.36
CA TYR A 21 3.04 7.87 7.77
C TYR A 21 2.81 9.27 8.33
N LYS A 22 2.03 9.32 9.39
CA LYS A 22 1.88 10.48 10.27
C LYS A 22 2.52 10.16 11.62
N GLN A 23 3.06 11.18 12.27
CA GLN A 23 3.65 11.03 13.59
C GLN A 23 3.13 12.12 14.54
N LEU A 24 2.78 11.70 15.75
CA LEU A 24 2.38 12.62 16.81
C LEU A 24 3.63 13.20 17.50
N GLU A 25 3.45 14.31 18.22
CA GLU A 25 4.55 14.97 18.95
C GLU A 25 5.21 14.05 19.99
N ASP A 26 4.47 13.10 20.56
CA ASP A 26 4.96 12.10 21.51
C ASP A 26 5.70 10.93 20.86
N GLY A 27 5.88 10.96 19.54
CA GLY A 27 6.62 9.97 18.76
C GLY A 27 5.80 8.77 18.28
N ARG A 28 4.51 8.64 18.65
CA ARG A 28 3.64 7.59 18.11
C ARG A 28 3.46 7.80 16.61
N ARG A 29 3.66 6.74 15.83
CA ARG A 29 3.59 6.74 14.37
C ARG A 29 2.40 5.92 13.89
N GLN A 30 1.67 6.42 12.92
CA GLN A 30 0.66 5.68 12.18
C GLN A 30 1.10 5.57 10.71
N VAL A 31 1.34 4.35 10.24
CA VAL A 31 1.48 4.08 8.81
C VAL A 31 0.10 4.12 8.18
N VAL A 32 -0.05 4.91 7.13
CA VAL A 32 -1.34 5.09 6.44
C VAL A 32 -1.34 4.50 5.03
N SER A 33 -0.18 4.10 4.51
CA SER A 33 -0.04 3.37 3.24
C SER A 33 1.33 2.73 3.14
N PHE A 34 1.42 1.60 2.44
CA PHE A 34 2.68 1.05 1.94
C PHE A 34 2.80 1.31 0.45
N PHE A 35 4.02 1.69 0.03
CA PHE A 35 4.40 1.82 -1.37
C PHE A 35 5.24 0.62 -1.78
N LEU A 36 4.83 -0.02 -2.86
CA LEU A 36 5.44 -1.20 -3.48
C LEU A 36 6.06 -0.81 -4.83
N PRO A 37 6.91 -1.65 -5.44
CA PRO A 37 7.39 -1.38 -6.78
C PRO A 37 6.23 -1.22 -7.78
N GLY A 38 6.26 -0.13 -8.54
CA GLY A 38 5.19 0.31 -9.44
C GLY A 38 4.30 1.41 -8.86
N ASP A 39 4.29 1.63 -7.55
CA ASP A 39 3.47 2.68 -6.94
C ASP A 39 4.08 4.06 -7.15
N ILE A 40 3.20 5.04 -7.34
CA ILE A 40 3.55 6.45 -7.41
C ILE A 40 3.22 7.11 -6.07
N CYS A 41 4.22 7.77 -5.48
CA CYS A 41 4.04 8.51 -4.24
C CYS A 41 3.42 9.89 -4.53
N ASP A 42 2.22 10.12 -4.02
CA ASP A 42 1.60 11.45 -3.98
C ASP A 42 1.48 12.16 -5.34
N LEU A 43 0.71 11.55 -6.25
CA LEU A 43 0.32 12.21 -7.50
C LEU A 43 -0.21 13.63 -7.22
N ASN A 44 0.18 14.57 -8.09
CA ASN A 44 -0.23 15.98 -8.00
C ASN A 44 0.28 16.75 -6.76
N VAL A 45 1.33 16.25 -6.11
CA VAL A 45 1.91 16.88 -4.92
C VAL A 45 2.35 18.34 -5.16
N PHE A 46 2.61 18.73 -6.42
CA PHE A 46 3.01 20.09 -6.82
C PHE A 46 1.97 21.18 -6.54
N ILE A 47 0.69 20.83 -6.36
CA ILE A 47 -0.36 21.79 -6.00
C ILE A 47 -0.41 22.07 -4.50
N LEU A 48 0.30 21.26 -3.70
CA LEU A 48 0.38 21.46 -2.26
C LEU A 48 1.50 22.46 -1.94
N LYS A 49 1.27 23.29 -0.93
CA LYS A 49 2.27 24.23 -0.42
C LYS A 49 3.40 23.48 0.32
N GLU A 50 3.03 22.46 1.06
CA GLU A 50 3.91 21.65 1.89
C GLU A 50 3.29 20.26 2.11
N MET A 51 4.12 19.29 2.45
CA MET A 51 3.70 17.93 2.76
C MET A 51 2.96 17.89 4.10
N ASP A 52 1.80 17.27 4.13
CA ASP A 52 1.01 17.04 5.35
C ASP A 52 1.34 15.71 6.05
N HIS A 53 2.28 14.94 5.50
CA HIS A 53 2.72 13.63 5.98
C HIS A 53 4.18 13.36 5.59
N SER A 54 4.74 12.29 6.12
CA SER A 54 6.10 11.84 5.79
C SER A 54 6.08 10.57 4.95
N ILE A 55 7.10 10.42 4.08
CA ILE A 55 7.41 9.17 3.37
C ILE A 55 8.78 8.68 3.85
N GLY A 56 8.82 7.45 4.33
CA GLY A 56 10.03 6.76 4.78
C GLY A 56 10.23 5.44 4.06
N THR A 57 11.48 5.02 3.91
CA THR A 57 11.82 3.72 3.32
C THR A 57 11.75 2.61 4.37
N ILE A 58 11.27 1.43 3.97
CA ILE A 58 11.26 0.19 4.76
C ILE A 58 12.50 -0.66 4.40
N THR A 59 12.86 -0.65 3.14
CA THR A 59 14.07 -1.31 2.62
C THR A 59 14.94 -0.29 1.88
N SER A 60 16.04 -0.72 1.28
CA SER A 60 16.68 0.06 0.23
C SER A 60 15.70 0.24 -0.91
N VAL A 61 15.54 1.48 -1.42
CA VAL A 61 14.57 1.83 -2.45
C VAL A 61 15.27 2.50 -3.62
N THR A 62 14.93 2.09 -4.83
CA THR A 62 15.26 2.81 -6.05
C THR A 62 14.01 3.55 -6.52
N ILE A 63 14.13 4.84 -6.81
CA ILE A 63 13.04 5.69 -7.29
C ILE A 63 13.37 6.30 -8.64
N ALA A 64 12.33 6.65 -9.38
CA ALA A 64 12.42 7.62 -10.48
C ALA A 64 11.70 8.89 -10.05
N ASP A 65 12.37 10.03 -10.25
CA ASP A 65 11.78 11.34 -9.99
C ASP A 65 11.00 11.80 -11.21
N LEU A 66 9.70 12.01 -11.01
CA LEU A 66 8.79 12.55 -12.01
C LEU A 66 8.62 14.05 -11.77
N THR A 67 9.20 14.85 -12.65
CA THR A 67 9.22 16.31 -12.52
C THR A 67 7.86 16.93 -12.86
N ARG A 68 7.63 18.17 -12.43
CA ARG A 68 6.45 18.94 -12.85
C ARG A 68 6.35 19.03 -14.38
N GLN A 69 7.46 19.25 -15.08
CA GLN A 69 7.49 19.31 -16.54
C GLN A 69 6.97 18.01 -17.18
N PHE A 70 7.34 16.85 -16.62
CA PHE A 70 6.82 15.55 -17.06
C PHE A 70 5.29 15.50 -17.02
N PHE A 71 4.68 15.96 -15.91
CA PHE A 71 3.22 15.98 -15.77
C PHE A 71 2.55 16.98 -16.72
N ASP A 72 3.17 18.14 -16.96
CA ASP A 72 2.68 19.14 -17.91
C ASP A 72 2.70 18.56 -19.35
N GLU A 73 3.76 17.85 -19.74
CA GLU A 73 3.89 17.17 -21.03
C GLU A 73 2.86 16.03 -21.19
N ILE A 74 2.67 15.22 -20.15
CA ILE A 74 1.65 14.14 -20.15
C ILE A 74 0.25 14.73 -20.29
N GLY A 75 -0.06 15.80 -19.54
CA GLY A 75 -1.37 16.44 -19.60
C GLY A 75 -1.68 17.03 -20.98
N ALA A 76 -0.67 17.57 -21.66
CA ALA A 76 -0.83 18.18 -22.99
C ALA A 76 -0.87 17.16 -24.15
N GLY A 77 -0.07 16.08 -24.05
CA GLY A 77 0.16 15.17 -25.18
C GLY A 77 -0.43 13.78 -25.05
N TYR A 78 -0.77 13.34 -23.81
CA TYR A 78 -1.11 11.94 -23.54
C TYR A 78 -2.36 11.82 -22.63
N PRO A 79 -3.55 12.14 -23.12
CA PRO A 79 -4.77 12.20 -22.31
C PRO A 79 -5.12 10.86 -21.62
N ARG A 80 -4.81 9.72 -22.24
CA ARG A 80 -5.03 8.41 -21.63
C ARG A 80 -4.14 8.18 -20.40
N ILE A 81 -2.89 8.66 -20.41
CA ILE A 81 -1.99 8.59 -19.25
C ILE A 81 -2.48 9.53 -18.16
N ALA A 82 -2.94 10.74 -18.52
CA ALA A 82 -3.55 11.67 -17.56
C ALA A 82 -4.77 11.05 -16.89
N THR A 83 -5.63 10.35 -17.65
CA THR A 83 -6.78 9.60 -17.09
C THR A 83 -6.31 8.48 -16.17
N ALA A 84 -5.23 7.75 -16.50
CA ALA A 84 -4.67 6.72 -15.63
C ALA A 84 -4.19 7.29 -14.29
N PHE A 85 -3.63 8.49 -14.26
CA PHE A 85 -3.26 9.16 -13.01
C PHE A 85 -4.48 9.53 -12.15
N TRP A 86 -5.60 9.95 -12.77
CA TRP A 86 -6.85 10.14 -12.05
C TRP A 86 -7.39 8.84 -11.47
N TRP A 87 -7.36 7.77 -12.26
CA TRP A 87 -7.76 6.45 -11.79
C TRP A 87 -6.92 6.00 -10.60
N GLU A 88 -5.59 6.14 -10.67
CA GLU A 88 -4.68 5.82 -9.59
C GLU A 88 -5.02 6.62 -8.31
N SER A 89 -5.32 7.90 -8.43
CA SER A 89 -5.73 8.74 -7.30
C SER A 89 -7.03 8.24 -6.66
N LEU A 90 -7.99 7.76 -7.47
CA LEU A 90 -9.26 7.21 -6.99
C LEU A 90 -9.07 5.86 -6.30
N VAL A 91 -8.18 5.01 -6.82
CA VAL A 91 -7.80 3.72 -6.19
C VAL A 91 -7.11 3.99 -4.86
N ASN A 92 -6.16 4.91 -4.81
CA ASN A 92 -5.51 5.29 -3.55
C ASN A 92 -6.53 5.81 -2.52
N ALA A 93 -7.49 6.62 -2.92
CA ALA A 93 -8.57 7.06 -2.05
C ALA A 93 -9.47 5.89 -1.59
N ALA A 94 -9.70 4.88 -2.45
CA ALA A 94 -10.45 3.67 -2.07
C ALA A 94 -9.67 2.82 -1.05
N ILE A 95 -8.38 2.64 -1.23
CA ILE A 95 -7.50 1.99 -0.26
C ILE A 95 -7.56 2.72 1.09
N GLN A 96 -7.52 4.06 1.11
CA GLN A 96 -7.61 4.83 2.36
C GLN A 96 -8.96 4.63 3.08
N ARG A 97 -10.07 4.54 2.34
CA ARG A 97 -11.39 4.22 2.93
C ARG A 97 -11.39 2.83 3.56
N GLU A 98 -10.78 1.84 2.88
CA GLU A 98 -10.68 0.48 3.38
C GLU A 98 -9.77 0.39 4.61
N TRP A 99 -8.67 1.13 4.66
CA TRP A 99 -7.81 1.23 5.84
C TRP A 99 -8.54 1.87 7.02
N THR A 100 -9.38 2.88 6.77
CA THR A 100 -10.22 3.48 7.81
C THR A 100 -11.21 2.46 8.38
N MET A 101 -11.89 1.70 7.51
CA MET A 101 -12.76 0.59 7.92
C MET A 101 -11.98 -0.46 8.71
N ASN A 102 -10.78 -0.80 8.22
CA ASN A 102 -9.90 -1.78 8.85
C ASN A 102 -9.56 -1.39 10.29
N LEU A 103 -9.18 -0.14 10.51
CA LEU A 103 -8.85 0.39 11.84
C LEU A 103 -10.08 0.49 12.76
N GLY A 104 -11.23 0.86 12.22
CA GLY A 104 -12.42 1.18 13.01
C GLY A 104 -13.30 0.00 13.36
N GLN A 105 -13.38 -1.03 12.50
CA GLN A 105 -14.40 -2.06 12.62
C GLN A 105 -13.86 -3.49 12.69
N ARG A 106 -12.69 -3.80 12.11
CA ARG A 106 -12.15 -5.16 12.10
C ARG A 106 -11.48 -5.51 13.43
N THR A 107 -11.62 -6.76 13.85
CA THR A 107 -10.84 -7.34 14.96
C THR A 107 -9.34 -7.37 14.60
N ALA A 108 -8.48 -7.59 15.56
CA ALA A 108 -7.04 -7.64 15.32
C ALA A 108 -6.64 -8.72 14.29
N SER A 109 -7.28 -9.89 14.34
CA SER A 109 -7.02 -10.99 13.42
C SER A 109 -7.48 -10.65 12.01
N GLU A 110 -8.71 -10.17 11.86
CA GLU A 110 -9.26 -9.71 10.58
C GLU A 110 -8.41 -8.58 9.98
N ARG A 111 -7.99 -7.63 10.83
CA ARG A 111 -7.21 -6.46 10.42
C ARG A 111 -5.85 -6.84 9.83
N ILE A 112 -5.12 -7.74 10.50
CA ILE A 112 -3.83 -8.22 9.99
C ILE A 112 -4.04 -9.10 8.76
N ALA A 113 -4.99 -10.03 8.77
CA ALA A 113 -5.28 -10.89 7.61
C ALA A 113 -5.66 -10.06 6.39
N HIS A 114 -6.51 -9.02 6.55
CA HIS A 114 -6.88 -8.09 5.49
C HIS A 114 -5.66 -7.38 4.89
N LEU A 115 -4.81 -6.81 5.73
CA LEU A 115 -3.59 -6.11 5.29
C LEU A 115 -2.66 -7.06 4.51
N LEU A 116 -2.50 -8.31 4.97
CA LEU A 116 -1.70 -9.32 4.27
C LEU A 116 -2.30 -9.69 2.91
N CYS A 117 -3.63 -9.79 2.81
CA CYS A 117 -4.33 -9.98 1.53
C CYS A 117 -4.05 -8.82 0.57
N GLU A 118 -4.26 -7.56 1.01
CA GLU A 118 -4.04 -6.37 0.18
C GLU A 118 -2.61 -6.34 -0.38
N ILE A 119 -1.61 -6.51 0.48
CA ILE A 119 -0.20 -6.52 0.08
C ILE A 119 0.07 -7.65 -0.92
N PHE A 120 -0.42 -8.86 -0.65
CA PHE A 120 -0.21 -10.01 -1.53
C PHE A 120 -0.85 -9.78 -2.91
N PHE A 121 -2.08 -9.26 -2.95
CA PHE A 121 -2.76 -8.93 -4.21
C PHE A 121 -2.00 -7.87 -5.01
N ARG A 122 -1.57 -6.78 -4.38
CA ARG A 122 -0.82 -5.70 -5.04
C ARG A 122 0.52 -6.20 -5.59
N LEU A 123 1.25 -7.02 -4.82
CA LEU A 123 2.49 -7.65 -5.30
C LEU A 123 2.24 -8.63 -6.46
N ARG A 124 1.14 -9.38 -6.40
CA ARG A 124 0.75 -10.29 -7.48
C ARG A 124 0.46 -9.55 -8.79
N LEU A 125 -0.22 -8.42 -8.71
CA LEU A 125 -0.45 -7.54 -9.87
C LEU A 125 0.84 -6.99 -10.46
N ALA A 126 1.76 -6.59 -9.60
CA ALA A 126 3.08 -6.11 -10.03
C ALA A 126 4.00 -7.24 -10.55
N GLY A 127 3.53 -8.50 -10.58
CA GLY A 127 4.34 -9.66 -11.00
C GLY A 127 5.47 -10.02 -10.01
N LEU A 128 5.34 -9.61 -8.74
CA LEU A 128 6.33 -9.77 -7.68
C LEU A 128 6.02 -10.91 -6.71
N THR A 129 5.20 -11.87 -7.14
CA THR A 129 4.94 -13.11 -6.40
C THR A 129 5.56 -14.30 -7.11
N HIS A 130 5.92 -15.33 -6.36
CA HIS A 130 6.41 -16.62 -6.83
C HIS A 130 5.43 -17.71 -6.36
N GLY A 131 4.36 -17.92 -7.15
CA GLY A 131 3.23 -18.75 -6.73
C GLY A 131 2.52 -18.17 -5.53
N GLU A 132 2.49 -18.92 -4.44
CA GLU A 132 1.88 -18.53 -3.16
C GLU A 132 2.80 -17.67 -2.26
N ALA A 133 4.03 -17.37 -2.70
CA ALA A 133 5.04 -16.67 -1.92
C ALA A 133 5.33 -15.28 -2.46
N CYS A 134 5.68 -14.36 -1.57
CA CYS A 134 6.20 -13.03 -1.91
C CYS A 134 7.23 -12.55 -0.88
N ASP A 135 8.05 -11.57 -1.28
CA ASP A 135 8.89 -10.84 -0.34
C ASP A 135 8.03 -10.01 0.60
N PHE A 136 8.35 -10.08 1.89
CA PHE A 136 7.62 -9.40 2.94
C PHE A 136 8.59 -8.83 3.98
N PRO A 137 9.16 -7.66 3.74
CA PRO A 137 10.19 -7.08 4.60
C PRO A 137 9.64 -6.40 5.85
N LEU A 138 8.32 -6.33 6.04
CA LEU A 138 7.69 -5.64 7.15
C LEU A 138 8.02 -6.30 8.49
N THR A 139 8.39 -5.48 9.46
CA THR A 139 8.58 -5.90 10.84
C THR A 139 7.26 -5.90 11.60
N GLN A 140 7.25 -6.54 12.77
CA GLN A 140 6.09 -6.45 13.68
C GLN A 140 5.80 -5.01 14.12
N SER A 141 6.81 -4.13 14.13
CA SER A 141 6.64 -2.70 14.39
C SER A 141 5.90 -2.02 13.26
N ASP A 142 6.26 -2.29 12.01
CA ASP A 142 5.58 -1.71 10.85
C ASP A 142 4.12 -2.17 10.79
N LEU A 143 3.87 -3.44 11.09
CA LEU A 143 2.50 -3.98 11.21
C LEU A 143 1.73 -3.32 12.35
N ALA A 144 2.36 -3.11 13.50
CA ALA A 144 1.75 -2.42 14.65
C ALA A 144 1.36 -0.99 14.28
N ASP A 145 2.28 -0.25 13.66
CA ASP A 145 2.07 1.12 13.21
C ASP A 145 1.00 1.22 12.10
N ALA A 146 0.86 0.19 11.26
CA ALA A 146 -0.15 0.16 10.20
C ALA A 146 -1.55 -0.24 10.71
N THR A 147 -1.60 -1.11 11.72
CA THR A 147 -2.86 -1.68 12.21
C THR A 147 -3.38 -1.05 13.49
N GLY A 148 -2.64 -0.12 14.09
CA GLY A 148 -3.01 0.49 15.38
C GLY A 148 -2.99 -0.50 16.55
N LEU A 149 -2.20 -1.57 16.44
CA LEU A 149 -2.07 -2.61 17.48
C LEU A 149 -0.72 -2.45 18.21
N SER A 150 -0.64 -3.00 19.43
CA SER A 150 0.65 -3.16 20.08
C SER A 150 1.47 -4.28 19.41
N LYS A 151 2.82 -4.20 19.46
CA LYS A 151 3.70 -5.28 18.96
C LYS A 151 3.39 -6.65 19.55
N VAL A 152 3.04 -6.70 20.83
CA VAL A 152 2.65 -7.95 21.53
C VAL A 152 1.38 -8.52 20.91
N HIS A 153 0.40 -7.66 20.61
CA HIS A 153 -0.86 -8.07 19.98
C HIS A 153 -0.61 -8.55 18.53
N VAL A 154 0.20 -7.81 17.76
CA VAL A 154 0.62 -8.24 16.40
C VAL A 154 1.28 -9.63 16.46
N ASN A 155 2.23 -9.84 17.37
CA ASN A 155 2.91 -11.14 17.51
C ASN A 155 1.93 -12.28 17.77
N ARG A 156 1.02 -12.10 18.73
CA ARG A 156 -0.02 -13.10 19.06
C ARG A 156 -0.90 -13.40 17.84
N THR A 157 -1.40 -12.37 17.19
CA THR A 157 -2.26 -12.55 16.00
C THR A 157 -1.53 -13.25 14.85
N LEU A 158 -0.26 -12.91 14.60
CA LEU A 158 0.54 -13.63 13.60
C LEU A 158 0.73 -15.10 13.96
N GLN A 159 0.87 -15.43 15.25
CA GLN A 159 0.93 -16.83 15.70
C GLN A 159 -0.41 -17.55 15.48
N GLU A 160 -1.53 -16.90 15.77
CA GLU A 160 -2.88 -17.42 15.50
C GLU A 160 -3.08 -17.72 14.01
N LEU A 161 -2.74 -16.79 13.11
CA LEU A 161 -2.83 -16.99 11.67
C LEU A 161 -1.93 -18.14 11.17
N ARG A 162 -0.72 -18.29 11.74
CA ARG A 162 0.19 -19.41 11.42
C ARG A 162 -0.35 -20.74 11.91
N SER A 163 -0.85 -20.82 13.15
CA SER A 163 -1.38 -22.05 13.73
C SER A 163 -2.63 -22.55 12.99
N SER A 164 -3.40 -21.61 12.39
CA SER A 164 -4.54 -21.92 11.52
C SER A 164 -4.15 -22.22 10.08
N ASN A 165 -2.85 -22.30 9.79
CA ASN A 165 -2.30 -22.53 8.45
C ASN A 165 -2.81 -21.54 7.38
N LEU A 166 -3.09 -20.30 7.79
CA LEU A 166 -3.50 -19.23 6.87
C LEU A 166 -2.30 -18.55 6.23
N ILE A 167 -1.17 -18.48 6.95
CA ILE A 167 0.07 -17.88 6.48
C ILE A 167 1.29 -18.67 6.97
N VAL A 168 2.39 -18.57 6.23
CA VAL A 168 3.73 -18.91 6.71
C VAL A 168 4.61 -17.68 6.56
N LEU A 169 5.23 -17.24 7.66
CA LEU A 169 6.23 -16.17 7.66
C LEU A 169 7.58 -16.77 8.06
N LYS A 170 8.53 -16.76 7.13
CA LYS A 170 9.88 -17.25 7.37
C LYS A 170 10.90 -16.26 6.85
N GLY A 171 11.69 -15.68 7.74
CA GLY A 171 12.61 -14.61 7.38
C GLY A 171 11.82 -13.40 6.86
N LYS A 172 12.09 -12.99 5.61
CA LYS A 172 11.39 -11.89 4.91
C LYS A 172 10.48 -12.42 3.80
N THR A 173 9.92 -13.61 3.97
CA THR A 173 9.01 -14.21 2.98
C THR A 173 7.67 -14.51 3.63
N LEU A 174 6.61 -14.07 2.99
CA LEU A 174 5.23 -14.43 3.26
C LEU A 174 4.80 -15.51 2.26
N VAL A 175 4.26 -16.61 2.76
CA VAL A 175 3.56 -17.61 1.95
C VAL A 175 2.11 -17.62 2.38
N VAL A 176 1.21 -17.61 1.42
CA VAL A 176 -0.24 -17.68 1.60
C VAL A 176 -0.73 -18.99 0.95
N PRO A 177 -0.77 -20.11 1.73
CA PRO A 177 -1.07 -21.44 1.17
C PRO A 177 -2.46 -21.55 0.56
N ASP A 178 -3.41 -20.79 1.08
CA ASP A 178 -4.79 -20.74 0.61
C ASP A 178 -5.28 -19.29 0.73
N LEU A 179 -5.28 -18.61 -0.41
CA LEU A 179 -5.63 -17.20 -0.45
C LEU A 179 -7.13 -16.97 -0.14
N GLU A 180 -8.01 -17.85 -0.58
CA GLU A 180 -9.46 -17.71 -0.33
C GLU A 180 -9.78 -17.83 1.17
N ARG A 181 -9.11 -18.75 1.86
CA ARG A 181 -9.22 -18.85 3.31
C ARG A 181 -8.68 -17.63 4.03
N LEU A 182 -7.56 -17.07 3.57
CA LEU A 182 -7.01 -15.83 4.16
C LEU A 182 -7.94 -14.64 3.90
N MET A 183 -8.50 -14.53 2.68
CA MET A 183 -9.49 -13.50 2.33
C MET A 183 -10.73 -13.59 3.23
N SER A 184 -11.26 -14.81 3.43
CA SER A 184 -12.38 -15.04 4.35
C SER A 184 -12.06 -14.63 5.78
N ALA A 185 -10.86 -14.99 6.29
CA ALA A 185 -10.42 -14.63 7.63
C ALA A 185 -10.21 -13.11 7.81
N GLY A 186 -9.82 -12.39 6.76
CA GLY A 186 -9.62 -10.95 6.76
C GLY A 186 -10.85 -10.15 6.36
N LEU A 187 -11.99 -10.80 6.05
CA LEU A 187 -13.15 -10.16 5.43
C LEU A 187 -12.73 -9.29 4.23
N PHE A 188 -11.82 -9.83 3.42
CA PHE A 188 -11.19 -9.11 2.32
C PHE A 188 -11.99 -9.27 1.03
N ASN A 189 -12.25 -8.14 0.38
CA ASN A 189 -12.82 -8.08 -0.96
C ASN A 189 -11.95 -7.13 -1.79
N ALA A 190 -11.39 -7.62 -2.88
CA ALA A 190 -10.46 -6.87 -3.72
C ALA A 190 -11.12 -5.78 -4.60
N ASN A 191 -12.44 -5.58 -4.52
CA ASN A 191 -13.17 -4.64 -5.38
C ASN A 191 -12.64 -3.20 -5.32
N TYR A 192 -12.14 -2.75 -4.15
CA TYR A 192 -11.59 -1.42 -3.97
C TYR A 192 -10.22 -1.22 -4.62
N LEU A 193 -9.55 -2.29 -5.01
CA LEU A 193 -8.31 -2.24 -5.79
C LEU A 193 -8.56 -2.05 -7.28
N HIS A 194 -9.82 -2.18 -7.73
CA HIS A 194 -10.25 -1.98 -9.11
C HIS A 194 -9.46 -2.75 -10.16
N MET A 195 -9.05 -3.99 -9.82
CA MET A 195 -8.15 -4.83 -10.62
C MET A 195 -8.78 -5.42 -11.88
N ASP A 196 -10.10 -5.52 -11.95
CA ASP A 196 -10.81 -6.14 -13.08
C ASP A 196 -10.76 -5.32 -14.38
N ARG A 197 -10.11 -4.14 -14.34
CA ARG A 197 -10.03 -3.23 -15.48
C ARG A 197 -8.67 -3.19 -16.17
N GLU A 198 -7.76 -4.10 -15.85
CA GLU A 198 -6.48 -4.20 -16.56
C GLU A 198 -6.72 -4.37 -18.06
N GLY A 199 -6.22 -3.41 -18.86
CA GLY A 199 -6.30 -3.44 -20.32
C GLY A 199 -7.64 -3.00 -20.94
N ARG A 200 -8.68 -2.65 -20.17
CA ARG A 200 -9.91 -2.03 -20.69
C ARG A 200 -9.74 -0.51 -20.84
N GLN A 201 -10.51 0.07 -21.77
CA GLN A 201 -10.56 1.52 -21.89
C GLN A 201 -11.01 2.14 -20.58
N LEU A 202 -10.30 3.19 -20.14
CA LEU A 202 -10.61 3.91 -18.89
C LEU A 202 -11.80 4.88 -19.09
N ASP A 203 -12.76 4.52 -19.92
CA ASP A 203 -13.98 5.29 -20.15
C ASP A 203 -15.09 4.78 -19.23
N ALA A 204 -15.66 5.70 -18.46
CA ALA A 204 -16.64 5.40 -17.44
C ALA A 204 -18.01 4.91 -18.00
N ASN A 205 -18.17 4.82 -19.31
CA ASN A 205 -19.44 4.61 -20.00
C ASN A 205 -19.49 3.35 -20.89
N GLU A 206 -18.57 2.39 -20.70
CA GLU A 206 -18.70 1.06 -21.34
C GLU A 206 -18.79 -0.08 -20.34
#